data_dc53bbdb8e78ebddc3b6133bad4aa3f5
#
_entry.id   dc53bbdb8e78ebddc3b6133bad4aa3f5
#
_cell.length_a   1.000
_cell.length_b   1.000
_cell.length_c   1.000
_cell.angle_alpha   90.00
_cell.angle_beta   90.00
_cell.angle_gamma   90.00
#
_symmetry.space_group_name_H-M   'P 1'
#
loop_
_entity.id
_entity.type
_entity.pdbx_description
1 polymer ?
#
loop_
_entity_poly.entity_id
_entity_poly.type
_entity_poly.pdbx_seq_one_letter_code
_entity_poly.pdbx_strand_id
1 'polypeptide(L)'
;PGFFGGIILSFGFCGYVFAMYNTTVANTNFIISLQILFLAVFGYFFLKEKISAVTFTSIILAITGVLVMVGNSLSPGELSGNLAAFTMPITFAVLIMIVRKYPTVDMVPAQFVAGISSCIIGFLLSTKIMISPNDIFLGFLAGFFQVGFGFIFITIGARTTPSAMVGIIMLSESVLGPIWAFLFVSERPSMFGLIGGAIIL
;
A
#
# COMPACT_ATOMS: atom_id res chain seq x y z
N PRO A 1 -16.80 2.23 -13.59
CA PRO A 1 -15.62 2.74 -12.88
C PRO A 1 -14.89 1.63 -12.09
N GLY A 2 -15.62 0.75 -11.38
CA GLY A 2 -15.00 -0.33 -10.58
C GLY A 2 -14.11 -1.28 -11.40
N PHE A 3 -14.53 -1.68 -12.59
CA PHE A 3 -13.73 -2.53 -13.48
C PHE A 3 -12.37 -1.89 -13.82
N PHE A 4 -12.38 -0.62 -14.23
CA PHE A 4 -11.12 0.10 -14.52
C PHE A 4 -10.25 0.29 -13.25
N GLY A 5 -10.88 0.61 -12.11
CA GLY A 5 -10.16 0.72 -10.84
C GLY A 5 -9.47 -0.59 -10.47
N GLY A 6 -10.15 -1.73 -10.67
CA GLY A 6 -9.58 -3.05 -10.41
C GLY A 6 -8.40 -3.38 -11.33
N ILE A 7 -8.53 -3.14 -12.64
CA ILE A 7 -7.40 -3.34 -13.58
C ILE A 7 -6.22 -2.46 -13.21
N ILE A 8 -6.44 -1.18 -12.91
CA ILE A 8 -5.35 -0.28 -12.51
C ILE A 8 -4.67 -0.78 -11.24
N LEU A 9 -5.44 -1.21 -10.23
CA LEU A 9 -4.90 -1.73 -9.00
C LEU A 9 -4.07 -3.00 -9.21
N SER A 10 -4.43 -3.87 -10.18
CA SER A 10 -3.67 -5.08 -10.47
C SER A 10 -2.23 -4.79 -10.92
N PHE A 11 -2.00 -3.71 -11.66
CA PHE A 11 -0.64 -3.26 -11.98
C PHE A 11 0.13 -2.83 -10.73
N GLY A 12 -0.54 -2.24 -9.75
CA GLY A 12 0.06 -1.92 -8.44
C GLY A 12 0.52 -3.18 -7.72
N PHE A 13 -0.33 -4.20 -7.62
CA PHE A 13 0.02 -5.46 -6.98
C PHE A 13 1.19 -6.18 -7.70
N CYS A 14 1.14 -6.25 -9.02
CA CYS A 14 2.24 -6.86 -9.79
C CYS A 14 3.54 -6.08 -9.64
N GLY A 15 3.48 -4.75 -9.70
CA GLY A 15 4.64 -3.89 -9.50
C GLY A 15 5.21 -3.98 -8.08
N TYR A 16 4.37 -4.11 -7.06
CA TYR A 16 4.80 -4.37 -5.68
C TYR A 16 5.59 -5.69 -5.57
N VAL A 17 5.03 -6.78 -6.10
CA VAL A 17 5.72 -8.08 -6.09
C VAL A 17 7.04 -8.01 -6.85
N PHE A 18 7.05 -7.39 -8.03
CA PHE A 18 8.28 -7.20 -8.81
C PHE A 18 9.32 -6.38 -8.01
N ALA A 19 8.90 -5.32 -7.33
CA ALA A 19 9.78 -4.51 -6.49
C ALA A 19 10.41 -5.32 -5.36
N MET A 20 9.62 -6.15 -4.66
CA MET A 20 10.11 -7.00 -3.56
C MET A 20 11.21 -7.98 -3.99
N TYR A 21 11.25 -8.36 -5.29
CA TYR A 21 12.31 -9.22 -5.83
C TYR A 21 13.52 -8.45 -6.39
N ASN A 22 13.34 -7.16 -6.75
CA ASN A 22 14.36 -6.39 -7.48
C ASN A 22 14.90 -5.18 -6.70
N THR A 23 14.43 -4.95 -5.47
CA THR A 23 15.01 -3.97 -4.56
C THR A 23 14.87 -4.46 -3.11
N THR A 24 15.30 -3.68 -2.14
CA THR A 24 15.16 -4.07 -0.73
C THR A 24 13.72 -3.90 -0.23
N VAL A 25 13.32 -4.74 0.71
CA VAL A 25 12.02 -4.63 1.41
C VAL A 25 11.87 -3.24 2.04
N ALA A 26 12.96 -2.69 2.57
CA ALA A 26 12.99 -1.37 3.19
C ALA A 26 12.69 -0.26 2.16
N ASN A 27 13.34 -0.30 0.99
CA ASN A 27 13.08 0.65 -0.10
C ASN A 27 11.62 0.56 -0.58
N THR A 28 11.14 -0.68 -0.79
CA THR A 28 9.76 -0.91 -1.25
C THR A 28 8.76 -0.33 -0.26
N ASN A 29 8.89 -0.64 1.03
CA ASN A 29 7.98 -0.14 2.07
C ASN A 29 8.07 1.38 2.24
N PHE A 30 9.27 1.96 2.12
CA PHE A 30 9.43 3.42 2.13
C PHE A 30 8.68 4.07 0.97
N ILE A 31 8.87 3.57 -0.25
CA ILE A 31 8.20 4.11 -1.44
C ILE A 31 6.68 3.97 -1.33
N ILE A 32 6.18 2.82 -0.83
CA ILE A 32 4.73 2.63 -0.61
C ILE A 32 4.19 3.61 0.44
N SER A 33 4.94 3.90 1.49
CA SER A 33 4.53 4.86 2.52
C SER A 33 4.30 6.27 1.95
N LEU A 34 4.92 6.59 0.79
CA LEU A 34 4.66 7.85 0.07
C LEU A 34 3.25 7.91 -0.55
N GLN A 35 2.44 6.85 -0.45
CA GLN A 35 1.04 6.84 -0.91
C GLN A 35 0.22 8.00 -0.32
N ILE A 36 0.54 8.44 0.90
CA ILE A 36 -0.12 9.60 1.52
C ILE A 36 0.04 10.87 0.68
N LEU A 37 1.20 11.07 0.04
CA LEU A 37 1.43 12.20 -0.85
C LEU A 37 0.55 12.10 -2.11
N PHE A 38 0.51 10.92 -2.75
CA PHE A 38 -0.32 10.71 -3.93
C PHE A 38 -1.80 10.87 -3.61
N LEU A 39 -2.26 10.36 -2.47
CA LEU A 39 -3.64 10.53 -2.01
C LEU A 39 -3.99 12.00 -1.74
N ALA A 40 -3.10 12.75 -1.08
CA ALA A 40 -3.30 14.17 -0.84
C ALA A 40 -3.30 14.99 -2.14
N VAL A 41 -2.34 14.75 -3.02
CA VAL A 41 -2.22 15.43 -4.31
C VAL A 41 -3.42 15.14 -5.20
N PHE A 42 -3.80 13.86 -5.35
CA PHE A 42 -4.93 13.48 -6.18
C PHE A 42 -6.27 13.95 -5.58
N GLY A 43 -6.43 13.88 -4.26
CA GLY A 43 -7.58 14.43 -3.57
C GLY A 43 -7.74 15.93 -3.81
N TYR A 44 -6.65 16.68 -3.72
CA TYR A 44 -6.66 18.12 -3.97
C TYR A 44 -6.99 18.46 -5.42
N PHE A 45 -6.28 17.87 -6.39
CA PHE A 45 -6.43 18.23 -7.80
C PHE A 45 -7.72 17.69 -8.44
N PHE A 46 -8.08 16.44 -8.17
CA PHE A 46 -9.17 15.77 -8.86
C PHE A 46 -10.52 15.82 -8.11
N LEU A 47 -10.47 15.79 -6.78
CA LEU A 47 -11.68 15.83 -5.94
C LEU A 47 -11.91 17.21 -5.33
N LYS A 48 -10.97 18.16 -5.52
CA LYS A 48 -11.00 19.50 -4.92
C LYS A 48 -11.13 19.45 -3.39
N GLU A 49 -10.55 18.42 -2.78
CA GLU A 49 -10.49 18.29 -1.33
C GLU A 49 -9.58 19.36 -0.75
N LYS A 50 -10.04 20.04 0.29
CA LYS A 50 -9.22 21.03 1.00
C LYS A 50 -8.29 20.33 1.97
N ILE A 51 -7.00 20.58 1.83
CA ILE A 51 -6.00 20.10 2.79
C ILE A 51 -5.95 21.13 3.93
N SER A 52 -6.36 20.72 5.13
CA SER A 52 -6.23 21.58 6.31
C SER A 52 -4.76 21.70 6.73
N ALA A 53 -4.42 22.76 7.48
CA ALA A 53 -3.07 22.91 8.03
C ALA A 53 -2.69 21.70 8.91
N VAL A 54 -3.65 21.18 9.68
CA VAL A 54 -3.45 19.98 10.51
C VAL A 54 -3.11 18.77 9.64
N THR A 55 -3.88 18.54 8.58
CA THR A 55 -3.61 17.43 7.64
C THR A 55 -2.24 17.59 6.98
N PHE A 56 -1.87 18.79 6.58
CA PHE A 56 -0.56 19.07 5.98
C PHE A 56 0.59 18.78 6.96
N THR A 57 0.48 19.24 8.19
CA THR A 57 1.50 18.94 9.22
C THR A 57 1.59 17.47 9.54
N SER A 58 0.44 16.76 9.62
CA SER A 58 0.41 15.30 9.82
C SER A 58 1.12 14.55 8.68
N ILE A 59 0.95 14.98 7.43
CA ILE A 59 1.66 14.39 6.29
C ILE A 59 3.18 14.56 6.45
N ILE A 60 3.64 15.76 6.81
CA ILE A 60 5.07 16.03 7.00
C ILE A 60 5.64 15.19 8.14
N LEU A 61 4.95 15.13 9.28
CA LEU A 61 5.37 14.31 10.42
C LEU A 61 5.41 12.82 10.05
N ALA A 62 4.39 12.32 9.36
CA ALA A 62 4.31 10.93 8.94
C ALA A 62 5.47 10.56 8.01
N ILE A 63 5.78 11.38 7.01
CA ILE A 63 6.91 11.15 6.10
C ILE A 63 8.23 11.19 6.87
N THR A 64 8.39 12.15 7.79
CA THR A 64 9.59 12.24 8.63
C THR A 64 9.74 10.98 9.50
N GLY A 65 8.65 10.50 10.11
CA GLY A 65 8.64 9.26 10.89
C GLY A 65 9.05 8.04 10.07
N VAL A 66 8.50 7.90 8.84
CA VAL A 66 8.90 6.83 7.92
C VAL A 66 10.37 6.93 7.53
N LEU A 67 10.88 8.14 7.24
CA LEU A 67 12.30 8.35 6.94
C LEU A 67 13.21 7.94 8.10
N VAL A 68 12.84 8.29 9.33
CA VAL A 68 13.57 7.88 10.53
C VAL A 68 13.53 6.36 10.69
N MET A 69 12.36 5.74 10.49
CA MET A 69 12.16 4.30 10.61
C MET A 69 13.04 3.49 9.67
N VAL A 70 13.14 3.94 8.42
CA VAL A 70 13.72 3.17 7.31
C VAL A 70 15.10 3.68 6.92
N GLY A 71 15.49 4.89 7.36
CA GLY A 71 16.69 5.59 6.88
C GLY A 71 17.99 4.78 6.96
N ASN A 72 18.18 3.99 8.01
CA ASN A 72 19.37 3.12 8.15
C ASN A 72 19.28 1.82 7.34
N SER A 73 18.11 1.46 6.84
CA SER A 73 17.85 0.25 6.06
C SER A 73 17.76 0.52 4.56
N LEU A 74 17.78 1.80 4.17
CA LEU A 74 17.81 2.19 2.76
C LEU A 74 19.19 1.84 2.16
N SER A 75 19.15 1.14 1.06
CA SER A 75 20.35 0.81 0.30
C SER A 75 20.14 1.16 -1.17
N PRO A 76 21.20 1.35 -1.97
CA PRO A 76 21.07 1.46 -3.41
C PRO A 76 20.46 0.16 -3.95
N GLY A 77 19.14 0.14 -4.14
CA GLY A 77 18.46 -0.95 -4.82
C GLY A 77 18.58 -0.80 -6.33
N GLU A 78 18.18 -1.84 -7.05
CA GLU A 78 18.09 -1.70 -8.50
C GLU A 78 17.02 -0.66 -8.88
N LEU A 79 17.36 0.21 -9.81
CA LEU A 79 16.48 1.29 -10.26
C LEU A 79 15.12 0.75 -10.75
N SER A 80 15.12 -0.40 -11.44
CA SER A 80 13.92 -1.07 -11.93
C SER A 80 12.96 -1.45 -10.79
N GLY A 81 13.48 -2.03 -9.70
CA GLY A 81 12.70 -2.38 -8.52
C GLY A 81 12.13 -1.14 -7.81
N ASN A 82 12.94 -0.10 -7.64
CA ASN A 82 12.50 1.15 -7.03
C ASN A 82 11.41 1.85 -7.87
N LEU A 83 11.55 1.88 -9.19
CA LEU A 83 10.53 2.44 -10.08
C LEU A 83 9.23 1.62 -10.05
N ALA A 84 9.34 0.30 -10.03
CA ALA A 84 8.18 -0.58 -9.93
C ALA A 84 7.44 -0.40 -8.59
N ALA A 85 8.14 -0.12 -7.50
CA ALA A 85 7.51 0.15 -6.20
C ALA A 85 6.53 1.33 -6.25
N PHE A 86 6.77 2.36 -7.08
CA PHE A 86 5.86 3.51 -7.23
C PHE A 86 4.52 3.15 -7.87
N THR A 87 4.42 2.04 -8.56
CA THR A 87 3.14 1.62 -9.18
C THR A 87 2.06 1.42 -8.11
N MET A 88 2.40 0.85 -6.96
CA MET A 88 1.42 0.59 -5.89
C MET A 88 0.81 1.88 -5.32
N PRO A 89 1.57 2.86 -4.81
CA PRO A 89 1.00 4.09 -4.26
C PRO A 89 0.22 4.91 -5.29
N ILE A 90 0.65 4.92 -6.54
CA ILE A 90 -0.05 5.64 -7.61
C ILE A 90 -1.39 4.96 -7.94
N THR A 91 -1.38 3.65 -8.20
CA THR A 91 -2.61 2.92 -8.57
C THR A 91 -3.60 2.87 -7.42
N PHE A 92 -3.11 2.76 -6.18
CA PHE A 92 -3.94 2.85 -4.98
C PHE A 92 -4.60 4.24 -4.86
N ALA A 93 -3.85 5.32 -5.05
CA ALA A 93 -4.40 6.66 -5.02
C ALA A 93 -5.46 6.88 -6.12
N VAL A 94 -5.25 6.32 -7.32
CA VAL A 94 -6.25 6.33 -8.39
C VAL A 94 -7.51 5.56 -8.00
N LEU A 95 -7.38 4.38 -7.39
CA LEU A 95 -8.53 3.62 -6.90
C LEU A 95 -9.34 4.43 -5.88
N ILE A 96 -8.68 5.00 -4.86
CA ILE A 96 -9.35 5.80 -3.83
C ILE A 96 -10.02 7.02 -4.45
N MET A 97 -9.39 7.68 -5.42
CA MET A 97 -10.01 8.78 -6.16
C MET A 97 -11.30 8.33 -6.87
N ILE A 98 -11.31 7.15 -7.51
CA ILE A 98 -12.51 6.60 -8.16
C ILE A 98 -13.59 6.31 -7.13
N VAL A 99 -13.25 5.65 -6.01
CA VAL A 99 -14.17 5.36 -4.90
C VAL A 99 -14.82 6.65 -4.37
N ARG A 100 -14.03 7.67 -4.14
CA ARG A 100 -14.48 8.98 -3.65
C ARG A 100 -15.35 9.74 -4.65
N LYS A 101 -15.01 9.64 -5.94
CA LYS A 101 -15.78 10.31 -7.00
C LYS A 101 -17.14 9.69 -7.22
N TYR A 102 -17.31 8.40 -6.94
CA TYR A 102 -18.54 7.65 -7.16
C TYR A 102 -18.99 6.94 -5.86
N PRO A 103 -19.33 7.69 -4.79
CA PRO A 103 -19.58 7.12 -3.46
C PRO A 103 -20.81 6.22 -3.40
N THR A 104 -21.77 6.39 -4.33
CA THR A 104 -22.99 5.59 -4.42
C THR A 104 -22.80 4.28 -5.18
N VAL A 105 -21.68 4.13 -5.90
CA VAL A 105 -21.38 2.91 -6.65
C VAL A 105 -20.64 1.94 -5.75
N ASP A 106 -21.06 0.68 -5.74
CA ASP A 106 -20.30 -0.34 -5.04
C ASP A 106 -18.99 -0.67 -5.78
N MET A 107 -17.87 -0.34 -5.15
CA MET A 107 -16.53 -0.56 -5.69
C MET A 107 -15.86 -1.81 -5.10
N VAL A 108 -16.52 -2.55 -4.20
CA VAL A 108 -16.00 -3.82 -3.68
C VAL A 108 -15.71 -4.83 -4.80
N PRO A 109 -16.55 -4.96 -5.86
CA PRO A 109 -16.22 -5.83 -6.99
C PRO A 109 -14.92 -5.47 -7.74
N ALA A 110 -14.40 -4.23 -7.61
CA ALA A 110 -13.12 -3.85 -8.17
C ALA A 110 -11.97 -4.70 -7.62
N GLN A 111 -12.06 -5.15 -6.37
CA GLN A 111 -11.07 -6.02 -5.73
C GLN A 111 -11.02 -7.41 -6.40
N PHE A 112 -12.17 -7.95 -6.78
CA PHE A 112 -12.24 -9.19 -7.56
C PHE A 112 -11.55 -9.04 -8.92
N VAL A 113 -11.84 -7.94 -9.62
CA VAL A 113 -11.18 -7.65 -10.90
C VAL A 113 -9.68 -7.51 -10.71
N ALA A 114 -9.23 -6.80 -9.66
CA ALA A 114 -7.81 -6.66 -9.35
C ALA A 114 -7.15 -8.02 -9.08
N GLY A 115 -7.77 -8.88 -8.27
CA GLY A 115 -7.26 -10.21 -7.94
C GLY A 115 -7.15 -11.10 -9.17
N ILE A 116 -8.21 -11.20 -9.99
CA ILE A 116 -8.22 -12.01 -11.22
C ILE A 116 -7.18 -11.49 -12.21
N SER A 117 -7.13 -10.17 -12.43
CA SER A 117 -6.18 -9.56 -13.35
C SER A 117 -4.73 -9.78 -12.89
N SER A 118 -4.46 -9.63 -11.59
CA SER A 118 -3.13 -9.92 -11.02
C SER A 118 -2.74 -11.38 -11.18
N CYS A 119 -3.68 -12.31 -10.99
CA CYS A 119 -3.47 -13.73 -11.19
C CYS A 119 -3.09 -14.03 -12.65
N ILE A 120 -3.83 -13.47 -13.61
CA ILE A 120 -3.56 -13.64 -15.05
C ILE A 120 -2.18 -13.07 -15.40
N ILE A 121 -1.88 -11.83 -14.96
CA ILE A 121 -0.58 -11.19 -15.22
C ILE A 121 0.55 -12.01 -14.59
N GLY A 122 0.40 -12.42 -13.35
CA GLY A 122 1.39 -13.23 -12.64
C GLY A 122 1.64 -14.59 -13.33
N PHE A 123 0.57 -15.25 -13.78
CA PHE A 123 0.68 -16.50 -14.54
C PHE A 123 1.43 -16.32 -15.87
N LEU A 124 1.12 -15.26 -16.61
CA LEU A 124 1.76 -14.97 -17.91
C LEU A 124 3.24 -14.57 -17.78
N LEU A 125 3.61 -13.91 -16.68
CA LEU A 125 4.97 -13.46 -16.44
C LEU A 125 5.82 -14.50 -15.69
N SER A 126 5.21 -15.53 -15.12
CA SER A 126 5.92 -16.55 -14.36
C SER A 126 6.71 -17.47 -15.29
N THR A 127 8.00 -17.62 -15.01
CA THR A 127 8.87 -18.56 -15.74
C THR A 127 8.83 -19.98 -15.19
N LYS A 128 8.37 -20.16 -13.95
CA LYS A 128 8.24 -21.46 -13.28
C LYS A 128 6.99 -21.47 -12.40
N ILE A 129 6.12 -22.45 -12.61
CA ILE A 129 4.94 -22.67 -11.77
C ILE A 129 5.21 -23.92 -10.92
N MET A 130 6.14 -23.79 -9.96
CA MET A 130 6.36 -24.83 -8.94
C MET A 130 6.00 -24.20 -7.59
N ILE A 131 4.82 -24.52 -7.09
CA ILE A 131 4.29 -23.99 -5.84
C ILE A 131 4.15 -25.17 -4.87
N SER A 132 4.74 -25.06 -3.69
CA SER A 132 4.54 -26.07 -2.65
C SER A 132 3.10 -25.97 -2.08
N PRO A 133 2.52 -27.08 -1.54
CA PRO A 133 1.23 -27.01 -0.89
C PRO A 133 1.17 -26.00 0.27
N ASN A 134 2.27 -25.83 0.98
CA ASN A 134 2.40 -24.85 2.05
C ASN A 134 2.35 -23.41 1.54
N ASP A 135 3.02 -23.12 0.41
CA ASP A 135 2.99 -21.79 -0.21
C ASP A 135 1.60 -21.45 -0.74
N ILE A 136 0.87 -22.45 -1.27
CA ILE A 136 -0.54 -22.27 -1.68
C ILE A 136 -1.39 -21.88 -0.48
N PHE A 137 -1.24 -22.61 0.63
CA PHE A 137 -2.00 -22.33 1.87
C PHE A 137 -1.68 -20.94 2.44
N LEU A 138 -0.40 -20.59 2.56
CA LEU A 138 0.02 -19.27 3.05
C LEU A 138 -0.42 -18.15 2.11
N GLY A 139 -0.29 -18.37 0.79
CA GLY A 139 -0.75 -17.42 -0.23
C GLY A 139 -2.27 -17.22 -0.19
N PHE A 140 -3.05 -18.28 0.04
CA PHE A 140 -4.49 -18.19 0.23
C PHE A 140 -4.83 -17.37 1.50
N LEU A 141 -4.19 -17.66 2.62
CA LEU A 141 -4.43 -16.91 3.87
C LEU A 141 -4.09 -15.42 3.69
N ALA A 142 -2.92 -15.10 3.13
CA ALA A 142 -2.51 -13.72 2.88
C ALA A 142 -3.45 -13.03 1.88
N GLY A 143 -3.78 -13.68 0.77
CA GLY A 143 -4.66 -13.13 -0.26
C GLY A 143 -6.08 -12.90 0.23
N PHE A 144 -6.63 -13.84 0.99
CA PHE A 144 -8.00 -13.75 1.47
C PHE A 144 -8.13 -12.81 2.67
N PHE A 145 -7.37 -13.04 3.73
CA PHE A 145 -7.52 -12.29 4.99
C PHE A 145 -6.81 -10.93 4.94
N GLN A 146 -5.56 -10.88 4.53
CA GLN A 146 -4.78 -9.65 4.57
C GLN A 146 -5.17 -8.70 3.43
N VAL A 147 -5.08 -9.16 2.18
CA VAL A 147 -5.36 -8.32 1.02
C VAL A 147 -6.86 -8.18 0.78
N GLY A 148 -7.61 -9.28 0.71
CA GLY A 148 -9.02 -9.29 0.38
C GLY A 148 -9.86 -8.48 1.36
N PHE A 149 -9.89 -8.87 2.64
CA PHE A 149 -10.64 -8.13 3.66
C PHE A 149 -10.10 -6.72 3.86
N GLY A 150 -8.78 -6.54 3.89
CA GLY A 150 -8.16 -5.23 4.07
C GLY A 150 -8.64 -4.23 3.01
N PHE A 151 -8.56 -4.59 1.74
CA PHE A 151 -9.00 -3.71 0.65
C PHE A 151 -10.52 -3.51 0.60
N ILE A 152 -11.33 -4.50 1.00
CA ILE A 152 -12.78 -4.33 1.13
C ILE A 152 -13.09 -3.24 2.16
N PHE A 153 -12.52 -3.33 3.38
CA PHE A 153 -12.75 -2.34 4.43
C PHE A 153 -12.24 -0.96 4.05
N ILE A 154 -11.04 -0.87 3.44
CA ILE A 154 -10.52 0.39 2.94
C ILE A 154 -11.45 0.99 1.89
N THR A 155 -11.93 0.19 0.94
CA THR A 155 -12.84 0.64 -0.13
C THR A 155 -14.15 1.17 0.43
N ILE A 156 -14.70 0.50 1.43
CA ILE A 156 -15.93 0.95 2.11
C ILE A 156 -15.67 2.25 2.89
N GLY A 157 -14.62 2.29 3.70
CA GLY A 157 -14.27 3.44 4.52
C GLY A 157 -13.89 4.67 3.70
N ALA A 158 -13.20 4.50 2.58
CA ALA A 158 -12.77 5.59 1.71
C ALA A 158 -13.93 6.32 1.01
N ARG A 159 -15.14 5.77 0.96
CA ARG A 159 -16.31 6.45 0.37
C ARG A 159 -16.60 7.80 1.04
N THR A 160 -16.41 7.89 2.34
CA THR A 160 -16.76 9.07 3.15
C THR A 160 -15.55 9.76 3.75
N THR A 161 -14.39 9.10 3.76
CA THR A 161 -13.15 9.61 4.37
C THR A 161 -12.35 10.41 3.35
N PRO A 162 -11.87 11.64 3.67
CA PRO A 162 -10.98 12.41 2.80
C PRO A 162 -9.74 11.61 2.40
N SER A 163 -9.29 11.76 1.14
CA SER A 163 -8.22 10.93 0.57
C SER A 163 -6.91 11.00 1.37
N ALA A 164 -6.52 12.19 1.82
CA ALA A 164 -5.33 12.36 2.67
C ALA A 164 -5.46 11.65 4.03
N MET A 165 -6.66 11.64 4.62
CA MET A 165 -6.93 10.94 5.88
C MET A 165 -6.84 9.42 5.70
N VAL A 166 -7.30 8.88 4.57
CA VAL A 166 -7.09 7.46 4.23
C VAL A 166 -5.60 7.14 4.23
N GLY A 167 -4.77 8.00 3.63
CA GLY A 167 -3.32 7.83 3.61
C GLY A 167 -2.70 7.84 5.02
N ILE A 168 -3.13 8.76 5.89
CA ILE A 168 -2.65 8.83 7.29
C ILE A 168 -3.02 7.54 8.04
N ILE A 169 -4.26 7.08 7.92
CA ILE A 169 -4.71 5.85 8.58
C ILE A 169 -3.91 4.63 8.08
N MET A 170 -3.64 4.57 6.77
CA MET A 170 -2.85 3.47 6.20
C MET A 170 -1.42 3.41 6.73
N LEU A 171 -0.84 4.54 7.15
CA LEU A 171 0.49 4.55 7.76
C LEU A 171 0.54 3.85 9.13
N SER A 172 -0.61 3.60 9.78
CA SER A 172 -0.66 2.77 10.99
C SER A 172 -0.08 1.37 10.75
N GLU A 173 -0.14 0.85 9.53
CA GLU A 173 0.48 -0.42 9.15
C GLU A 173 2.00 -0.40 9.38
N SER A 174 2.67 0.71 9.05
CA SER A 174 4.12 0.87 9.24
C SER A 174 4.52 0.80 10.73
N VAL A 175 3.61 1.15 11.63
CA VAL A 175 3.84 1.06 13.08
C VAL A 175 3.43 -0.30 13.63
N LEU A 176 2.28 -0.81 13.19
CA LEU A 176 1.76 -2.09 13.66
C LEU A 176 2.58 -3.28 13.16
N GLY A 177 3.16 -3.19 11.96
CA GLY A 177 3.99 -4.26 11.39
C GLY A 177 5.12 -4.70 12.31
N PRO A 178 6.03 -3.82 12.77
CA PRO A 178 7.06 -4.15 13.76
C PRO A 178 6.52 -4.70 15.09
N ILE A 179 5.35 -4.23 15.55
CA ILE A 179 4.71 -4.74 16.77
C ILE A 179 4.29 -6.20 16.59
N TRP A 180 3.64 -6.53 15.46
CA TRP A 180 3.28 -7.90 15.14
C TRP A 180 4.51 -8.80 14.95
N ALA A 181 5.56 -8.30 14.28
CA ALA A 181 6.82 -9.03 14.12
C ALA A 181 7.44 -9.35 15.49
N PHE A 182 7.41 -8.42 16.44
CA PHE A 182 7.88 -8.66 17.80
C PHE A 182 7.04 -9.71 18.53
N LEU A 183 5.71 -9.62 18.45
CA LEU A 183 4.80 -10.52 19.19
C LEU A 183 4.79 -11.95 18.64
N PHE A 184 4.85 -12.13 17.32
CA PHE A 184 4.67 -13.44 16.70
C PHE A 184 5.96 -14.10 16.24
N VAL A 185 6.99 -13.32 15.92
CA VAL A 185 8.27 -13.81 15.39
C VAL A 185 9.43 -13.51 16.34
N SER A 186 9.16 -12.81 17.47
CA SER A 186 10.16 -12.38 18.44
C SER A 186 11.25 -11.48 17.85
N GLU A 187 10.96 -10.82 16.73
CA GLU A 187 11.86 -9.86 16.11
C GLU A 187 11.80 -8.53 16.87
N ARG A 188 12.93 -8.09 17.42
CA ARG A 188 12.99 -6.84 18.18
C ARG A 188 13.02 -5.64 17.24
N PRO A 189 12.06 -4.69 17.36
CA PRO A 189 12.12 -3.47 16.56
C PRO A 189 13.40 -2.69 16.85
N SER A 190 13.98 -2.10 15.82
CA SER A 190 15.15 -1.23 15.99
C SER A 190 14.76 0.04 16.77
N MET A 191 15.73 0.70 17.40
CA MET A 191 15.50 1.98 18.07
C MET A 191 14.93 3.03 17.09
N PHE A 192 15.41 3.06 15.85
CA PHE A 192 14.89 3.93 14.80
C PHE A 192 13.45 3.57 14.41
N GLY A 193 13.11 2.28 14.41
CA GLY A 193 11.73 1.81 14.22
C GLY A 193 10.78 2.33 15.30
N LEU A 194 11.21 2.30 16.57
CA LEU A 194 10.42 2.83 17.69
C LEU A 194 10.26 4.35 17.63
N ILE A 195 11.35 5.09 17.37
CA ILE A 195 11.31 6.56 17.27
C ILE A 195 10.45 7.00 16.08
N GLY A 196 10.68 6.42 14.91
CA GLY A 196 9.91 6.74 13.71
C GLY A 196 8.42 6.39 13.86
N GLY A 197 8.12 5.24 14.47
CA GLY A 197 6.75 4.84 14.80
C GLY A 197 6.06 5.83 15.75
N ALA A 198 6.76 6.32 16.78
CA ALA A 198 6.23 7.34 17.69
C ALA A 198 5.98 8.70 17.01
N ILE A 199 6.76 9.05 15.97
CA ILE A 199 6.54 10.28 15.19
C ILE A 199 5.30 10.13 14.27
N ILE A 200 5.03 8.93 13.76
CA ILE A 200 3.88 8.66 12.88
C ILE A 200 2.56 8.72 13.65
N LEU A 201 2.53 8.24 14.90
CA LEU A 201 1.35 8.25 15.77
C LEU A 201 1.05 9.65 16.35
#